data_cf5d0809e4fa86610449b6aa2d345ab9
#
_entry.id   cf5d0809e4fa86610449b6aa2d345ab9
#
_cell.length_a   1.000
_cell.length_b   1.000
_cell.length_c   1.000
_cell.angle_alpha   90.00
_cell.angle_beta   90.00
_cell.angle_gamma   90.00
#
_symmetry.space_group_name_H-M   'P 1'
#
loop_
_entity.id
_entity.type
_entity.pdbx_description
1 polymer ?
#
loop_
_entity_poly.entity_id
_entity_poly.type
_entity_poly.pdbx_seq_one_letter_code
_entity_poly.pdbx_strand_id
1 'polypeptide(L)'
;MRSFLVLFVLIPFLSLSQLGNTMYGLYRNNNPSTVQLATIDPTTGVINVLGPNLGNTINLTGVSLNPYNYTYTYQDQDSWLSVDLSNGTLVNDVMVSLPNATGNFDNFKFNTSDTTMYGLFSQVLYNPITGVYSGDMRLATCDLSTGQVSLISPASVASSYVMAGSSIDPHLMVYYFISGGKLMGIDLYNGTVYSQPLISIPSGGDSFDNFAYSCVDTTMYGLIVNHGVGVQSLGKINAATGVVTPLPTPLNFNNYIMNGGATIDPINLIYYFETMDNNAQIYLVGLSLIDGSIVSNVILPPSGAYFDMARIDGDCYGAVPSRLNPSLQLAESDLSLSIAPNPSSDLVTVNSNSQIEYLRCYGMDGKIALEITMNGDNQFSVKALPKGIYFIDVHSGNSSNTIKLLKE
;
A
#
# COMPACT_ATOMS: atom_id res chain seq x y z
N MET A 1 42.03 42.59 -12.43
CA MET A 1 41.00 41.62 -12.91
C MET A 1 41.18 40.33 -12.12
N ARG A 2 40.33 40.07 -11.16
CA ARG A 2 40.30 38.79 -10.39
C ARG A 2 39.16 37.96 -10.93
N SER A 3 39.48 36.90 -11.64
CA SER A 3 38.49 35.93 -12.14
C SER A 3 37.98 35.08 -10.99
N PHE A 4 36.70 35.19 -10.68
CA PHE A 4 36.02 34.28 -9.79
C PHE A 4 35.65 33.00 -10.58
N LEU A 5 36.27 31.88 -10.20
CA LEU A 5 35.93 30.55 -10.68
C LEU A 5 34.72 30.05 -9.86
N VAL A 6 33.54 30.07 -10.43
CA VAL A 6 32.35 29.47 -9.83
C VAL A 6 32.40 27.96 -10.10
N LEU A 7 32.75 27.20 -9.07
CA LEU A 7 32.72 25.75 -9.11
C LEU A 7 31.26 25.30 -8.97
N PHE A 8 30.61 24.95 -10.08
CA PHE A 8 29.35 24.24 -10.04
C PHE A 8 29.58 22.80 -9.53
N VAL A 9 29.27 22.54 -8.27
CA VAL A 9 29.13 21.18 -7.75
C VAL A 9 27.85 20.62 -8.34
N LEU A 10 27.97 19.83 -9.40
CA LEU A 10 26.90 18.93 -9.87
C LEU A 10 26.72 17.87 -8.78
N ILE A 11 25.80 18.12 -7.85
CA ILE A 11 25.23 17.05 -7.04
C ILE A 11 24.45 16.19 -8.04
N PRO A 12 24.78 14.90 -8.21
CA PRO A 12 23.93 14.03 -9.00
C PRO A 12 22.58 13.95 -8.25
N PHE A 13 21.59 14.64 -8.74
CA PHE A 13 20.20 14.26 -8.48
C PHE A 13 20.07 12.84 -9.05
N LEU A 14 20.30 11.84 -8.23
CA LEU A 14 19.78 10.50 -8.46
C LEU A 14 18.27 10.70 -8.59
N SER A 15 17.83 10.70 -9.83
CA SER A 15 16.42 10.86 -10.14
C SER A 15 15.67 9.72 -9.45
N LEU A 16 14.81 10.05 -8.49
CA LEU A 16 13.81 9.17 -7.89
C LEU A 16 12.93 8.46 -8.94
N SER A 17 13.07 8.83 -10.23
CA SER A 17 12.31 8.29 -11.35
C SER A 17 12.76 6.89 -11.84
N GLN A 18 13.85 6.32 -11.30
CA GLN A 18 14.33 5.01 -11.77
C GLN A 18 13.77 3.80 -10.99
N LEU A 19 13.12 4.02 -9.86
CA LEU A 19 12.56 2.91 -9.06
C LEU A 19 11.24 2.37 -9.60
N GLY A 20 10.42 3.18 -10.26
CA GLY A 20 9.08 2.83 -10.69
C GLY A 20 8.97 1.68 -11.72
N ASN A 21 10.07 1.18 -12.30
CA ASN A 21 10.06 0.15 -13.33
C ASN A 21 10.88 -1.09 -12.97
N THR A 22 11.49 -1.13 -11.79
CA THR A 22 12.32 -2.27 -11.40
C THR A 22 11.47 -3.26 -10.63
N MET A 23 11.40 -4.48 -11.12
CA MET A 23 10.74 -5.57 -10.42
C MET A 23 11.75 -6.28 -9.53
N TYR A 24 11.41 -6.37 -8.23
CA TYR A 24 12.21 -7.03 -7.21
C TYR A 24 11.55 -8.32 -6.76
N GLY A 25 12.34 -9.28 -6.33
CA GLY A 25 11.85 -10.50 -5.72
C GLY A 25 12.99 -11.33 -5.13
N LEU A 26 12.64 -12.44 -4.51
CA LEU A 26 13.62 -13.36 -3.93
C LEU A 26 13.97 -14.44 -4.97
N TYR A 27 15.20 -14.43 -5.40
CA TYR A 27 15.74 -15.48 -6.27
C TYR A 27 16.22 -16.63 -5.40
N ARG A 28 15.60 -17.77 -5.58
CA ARG A 28 15.95 -19.00 -4.87
C ARG A 28 16.66 -19.96 -5.81
N ASN A 29 17.85 -20.39 -5.39
CA ASN A 29 18.57 -21.47 -6.05
C ASN A 29 18.60 -22.68 -5.11
N ASN A 30 18.19 -23.84 -5.61
CA ASN A 30 18.14 -25.07 -4.81
C ASN A 30 19.46 -25.85 -4.80
N ASN A 31 20.48 -25.46 -5.60
CA ASN A 31 21.75 -26.12 -5.64
C ASN A 31 22.96 -25.17 -5.89
N PRO A 32 23.66 -24.66 -4.84
CA PRO A 32 23.34 -24.82 -3.43
C PRO A 32 22.07 -24.07 -3.05
N SER A 33 21.43 -24.49 -1.95
CA SER A 33 20.24 -23.75 -1.45
C SER A 33 20.67 -22.37 -1.01
N THR A 34 20.22 -21.36 -1.73
CA THR A 34 20.50 -19.95 -1.46
C THR A 34 19.27 -19.10 -1.77
N VAL A 35 19.09 -18.05 -1.00
CA VAL A 35 18.06 -17.03 -1.22
C VAL A 35 18.74 -15.69 -1.31
N GLN A 36 18.46 -14.93 -2.35
CA GLN A 36 19.06 -13.62 -2.58
C GLN A 36 18.00 -12.66 -3.09
N LEU A 37 18.10 -11.38 -2.72
CA LEU A 37 17.31 -10.38 -3.42
C LEU A 37 17.80 -10.30 -4.87
N ALA A 38 16.86 -10.16 -5.79
CA ALA A 38 17.17 -9.99 -7.19
C ALA A 38 16.22 -9.02 -7.87
N THR A 39 16.64 -8.50 -9.00
CA THR A 39 15.76 -7.81 -9.94
C THR A 39 15.52 -8.68 -11.16
N ILE A 40 14.36 -8.51 -11.77
CA ILE A 40 14.04 -9.14 -13.04
C ILE A 40 13.65 -8.09 -14.07
N ASP A 41 14.13 -8.26 -15.28
CA ASP A 41 13.58 -7.55 -16.44
C ASP A 41 12.34 -8.30 -16.93
N PRO A 42 11.14 -7.75 -16.78
CA PRO A 42 9.91 -8.45 -17.11
C PRO A 42 9.67 -8.62 -18.61
N THR A 43 10.53 -8.03 -19.46
CA THR A 43 10.46 -8.17 -20.92
C THR A 43 11.37 -9.27 -21.46
N THR A 44 12.48 -9.55 -20.76
CA THR A 44 13.50 -10.52 -21.19
C THR A 44 13.61 -11.72 -20.25
N GLY A 45 13.09 -11.64 -19.03
CA GLY A 45 13.26 -12.66 -17.99
C GLY A 45 14.66 -12.70 -17.38
N VAL A 46 15.52 -11.72 -17.69
CA VAL A 46 16.89 -11.67 -17.14
C VAL A 46 16.82 -11.31 -15.66
N ILE A 47 17.38 -12.20 -14.83
CA ILE A 47 17.47 -12.00 -13.38
C ILE A 47 18.86 -11.51 -13.03
N ASN A 48 18.93 -10.41 -12.28
CA ASN A 48 20.16 -9.87 -11.73
C ASN A 48 20.13 -10.01 -10.19
N VAL A 49 20.98 -10.89 -9.68
CA VAL A 49 21.09 -11.12 -8.24
C VAL A 49 21.77 -9.92 -7.58
N LEU A 50 21.18 -9.46 -6.49
CA LEU A 50 21.68 -8.37 -5.65
C LEU A 50 22.18 -8.93 -4.32
N GLY A 51 23.39 -8.57 -3.93
CA GLY A 51 23.92 -8.82 -2.60
C GLY A 51 24.17 -10.29 -2.20
N PRO A 52 24.36 -10.53 -0.91
CA PRO A 52 24.74 -11.81 -0.34
C PRO A 52 23.59 -12.81 -0.29
N ASN A 53 23.94 -14.06 0.05
CA ASN A 53 22.95 -15.07 0.46
C ASN A 53 22.29 -14.68 1.77
N LEU A 54 20.96 -14.61 1.77
CA LEU A 54 20.12 -14.22 2.93
C LEU A 54 19.67 -15.42 3.77
N GLY A 55 19.85 -16.66 3.28
CA GLY A 55 19.44 -17.87 3.98
C GLY A 55 19.21 -19.06 3.05
N ASN A 56 18.71 -20.14 3.59
CA ASN A 56 18.49 -21.38 2.86
C ASN A 56 17.01 -21.74 2.69
N THR A 57 16.15 -21.11 3.46
CA THR A 57 14.71 -21.39 3.49
C THR A 57 13.94 -20.08 3.46
N ILE A 58 12.78 -20.11 2.86
CA ILE A 58 11.81 -19.03 2.90
C ILE A 58 10.46 -19.64 3.24
N ASN A 59 9.83 -19.16 4.27
CA ASN A 59 8.42 -19.42 4.52
C ASN A 59 7.65 -18.19 4.06
N LEU A 60 7.22 -18.21 2.79
CA LEU A 60 6.62 -17.04 2.17
C LEU A 60 5.16 -16.89 2.57
N THR A 61 4.93 -16.21 3.66
CA THR A 61 3.58 -15.82 4.11
C THR A 61 3.15 -14.46 3.56
N GLY A 62 4.06 -13.75 2.93
CA GLY A 62 3.86 -12.48 2.27
C GLY A 62 5.18 -11.76 2.01
N VAL A 63 5.13 -10.79 1.14
CA VAL A 63 6.23 -9.84 0.90
C VAL A 63 5.69 -8.46 0.71
N SER A 64 6.51 -7.46 0.98
CA SER A 64 6.16 -6.07 0.73
C SER A 64 7.38 -5.21 0.45
N LEU A 65 7.19 -4.19 -0.38
CA LEU A 65 8.16 -3.13 -0.60
C LEU A 65 7.81 -1.92 0.23
N ASN A 66 8.83 -1.32 0.85
CA ASN A 66 8.72 -0.01 1.47
C ASN A 66 9.51 1.00 0.62
N PRO A 67 8.83 1.87 -0.14
CA PRO A 67 9.49 2.81 -1.03
C PRO A 67 10.19 3.96 -0.31
N TYR A 68 9.84 4.24 0.95
CA TYR A 68 10.40 5.36 1.70
C TYR A 68 11.80 5.09 2.24
N ASN A 69 12.07 3.85 2.64
CA ASN A 69 13.38 3.44 3.15
C ASN A 69 14.10 2.44 2.23
N TYR A 70 13.55 2.19 1.04
CA TYR A 70 14.12 1.32 0.00
C TYR A 70 14.39 -0.10 0.49
N THR A 71 13.40 -0.71 1.14
CA THR A 71 13.53 -2.07 1.64
C THR A 71 12.50 -3.02 1.04
N TYR A 72 12.94 -4.26 0.81
CA TYR A 72 12.10 -5.43 0.54
C TYR A 72 11.97 -6.22 1.83
N THR A 73 10.74 -6.39 2.31
CA THR A 73 10.48 -7.11 3.57
C THR A 73 9.76 -8.42 3.28
N TYR A 74 10.24 -9.49 3.91
CA TYR A 74 9.64 -10.81 3.87
C TYR A 74 9.75 -11.48 5.24
N GLN A 75 9.00 -12.55 5.46
CA GLN A 75 9.09 -13.35 6.67
C GLN A 75 9.83 -14.65 6.35
N ASP A 76 10.85 -14.98 7.15
CA ASP A 76 11.49 -16.29 7.16
C ASP A 76 11.31 -16.93 8.54
N GLN A 77 10.56 -18.03 8.58
CA GLN A 77 10.21 -18.72 9.83
C GLN A 77 9.63 -17.75 10.89
N ASP A 78 10.41 -17.45 11.90
CA ASP A 78 9.98 -16.63 13.04
C ASP A 78 10.58 -15.22 13.00
N SER A 79 11.17 -14.80 11.89
CA SER A 79 11.83 -13.49 11.73
C SER A 79 11.26 -12.67 10.59
N TRP A 80 11.22 -11.35 10.82
CA TRP A 80 11.06 -10.33 9.78
C TRP A 80 12.42 -9.95 9.26
N LEU A 81 12.63 -10.14 7.96
CA LEU A 81 13.84 -9.73 7.28
C LEU A 81 13.53 -8.56 6.34
N SER A 82 14.28 -7.48 6.50
CA SER A 82 14.23 -6.35 5.58
C SER A 82 15.56 -6.21 4.89
N VAL A 83 15.53 -6.10 3.57
CA VAL A 83 16.70 -6.12 2.68
C VAL A 83 16.74 -4.82 1.90
N ASP A 84 17.91 -4.19 1.81
CA ASP A 84 18.14 -2.98 1.03
C ASP A 84 18.00 -3.27 -0.47
N LEU A 85 17.12 -2.53 -1.15
CA LEU A 85 16.83 -2.70 -2.58
C LEU A 85 18.01 -2.34 -3.48
N SER A 86 18.96 -1.53 -3.01
CA SER A 86 20.09 -1.08 -3.84
C SER A 86 21.21 -2.11 -3.95
N ASN A 87 21.37 -2.95 -2.93
CA ASN A 87 22.54 -3.83 -2.83
C ASN A 87 22.25 -5.22 -2.26
N GLY A 88 20.99 -5.51 -1.90
CA GLY A 88 20.56 -6.81 -1.41
C GLY A 88 21.10 -7.19 -0.02
N THR A 89 21.64 -6.25 0.75
CA THR A 89 22.12 -6.53 2.10
C THR A 89 20.99 -6.51 3.13
N LEU A 90 21.11 -7.37 4.14
CA LEU A 90 20.17 -7.39 5.26
C LEU A 90 20.30 -6.10 6.07
N VAL A 91 19.19 -5.38 6.21
CA VAL A 91 19.08 -4.14 7.00
C VAL A 91 18.53 -4.45 8.38
N ASN A 92 17.58 -5.40 8.44
CA ASN A 92 16.90 -5.75 9.69
C ASN A 92 16.59 -7.24 9.71
N ASP A 93 16.78 -7.86 10.89
CA ASP A 93 16.40 -9.24 11.22
C ASP A 93 15.81 -9.22 12.62
N VAL A 94 14.51 -9.30 12.72
CA VAL A 94 13.79 -9.14 13.98
C VAL A 94 12.83 -10.30 14.17
N MET A 95 12.91 -10.92 15.35
CA MET A 95 12.03 -12.03 15.74
C MET A 95 10.57 -11.58 15.79
N VAL A 96 9.69 -12.33 15.16
CA VAL A 96 8.25 -12.07 15.16
C VAL A 96 7.67 -12.28 16.55
N SER A 97 7.00 -11.28 17.08
CA SER A 97 6.29 -11.35 18.37
C SER A 97 4.79 -11.30 18.13
N LEU A 98 4.14 -12.46 18.14
CA LEU A 98 2.71 -12.59 17.89
C LEU A 98 1.89 -12.31 19.17
N PRO A 99 0.65 -11.80 19.03
CA PRO A 99 -0.29 -11.65 20.16
C PRO A 99 -0.60 -12.96 20.88
N ASN A 100 -0.49 -14.08 20.17
CA ASN A 100 -0.66 -15.43 20.70
C ASN A 100 0.35 -16.37 20.01
N ALA A 101 1.02 -17.22 20.81
CA ALA A 101 2.03 -18.17 20.34
C ALA A 101 1.52 -19.24 19.33
N THR A 102 0.20 -19.42 19.20
CA THR A 102 -0.41 -20.38 18.28
C THR A 102 -0.95 -19.73 17.00
N GLY A 103 -0.76 -18.44 16.83
CA GLY A 103 -1.21 -17.70 15.65
C GLY A 103 -0.15 -17.63 14.55
N ASN A 104 -0.59 -17.15 13.40
CA ASN A 104 0.26 -16.75 12.27
C ASN A 104 -0.07 -15.32 11.89
N PHE A 105 0.89 -14.64 11.24
CA PHE A 105 0.66 -13.33 10.63
C PHE A 105 1.05 -13.43 9.17
N ASP A 106 0.08 -13.30 8.29
CA ASP A 106 0.19 -13.61 6.87
C ASP A 106 -0.36 -12.47 6.00
N ASN A 107 -0.11 -12.56 4.68
CA ASN A 107 -0.66 -11.65 3.66
C ASN A 107 -0.40 -10.17 3.95
N PHE A 108 0.76 -9.87 4.51
CA PHE A 108 1.09 -8.50 4.88
C PHE A 108 1.39 -7.61 3.66
N LYS A 109 1.03 -6.34 3.78
CA LYS A 109 1.23 -5.28 2.80
C LYS A 109 1.65 -4.00 3.50
N PHE A 110 2.57 -3.28 2.87
CA PHE A 110 2.94 -1.95 3.31
C PHE A 110 1.93 -0.93 2.76
N ASN A 111 1.39 -0.08 3.64
CA ASN A 111 0.54 1.03 3.24
C ASN A 111 1.40 2.30 3.10
N THR A 112 1.44 2.83 1.89
CA THR A 112 2.24 4.03 1.57
C THR A 112 1.67 5.32 2.14
N SER A 113 0.38 5.35 2.51
CA SER A 113 -0.27 6.54 3.04
C SER A 113 0.06 6.84 4.50
N ASP A 114 0.30 5.81 5.32
CA ASP A 114 0.60 5.94 6.74
C ASP A 114 1.90 5.24 7.17
N THR A 115 2.64 4.70 6.20
CA THR A 115 3.91 4.01 6.39
C THR A 115 3.86 2.79 7.32
N THR A 116 2.71 2.12 7.38
CA THR A 116 2.44 0.98 8.28
C THR A 116 2.37 -0.33 7.52
N MET A 117 2.92 -1.41 8.12
CA MET A 117 2.77 -2.77 7.64
C MET A 117 1.50 -3.39 8.22
N TYR A 118 0.54 -3.73 7.37
CA TYR A 118 -0.71 -4.40 7.72
C TYR A 118 -0.72 -5.83 7.24
N GLY A 119 -1.43 -6.71 7.94
CA GLY A 119 -1.60 -8.10 7.54
C GLY A 119 -2.70 -8.78 8.34
N LEU A 120 -2.89 -10.07 8.10
CA LEU A 120 -3.89 -10.88 8.77
C LEU A 120 -3.24 -11.73 9.86
N PHE A 121 -3.60 -11.47 11.10
CA PHE A 121 -3.33 -12.40 12.19
C PHE A 121 -4.42 -13.47 12.19
N SER A 122 -4.03 -14.74 12.14
CA SER A 122 -4.93 -15.89 12.15
C SER A 122 -4.56 -16.88 13.24
N GLN A 123 -5.56 -17.44 13.90
CA GLN A 123 -5.38 -18.52 14.87
C GLN A 123 -6.56 -19.49 14.82
N VAL A 124 -6.31 -20.73 15.22
CA VAL A 124 -7.36 -21.73 15.41
C VAL A 124 -7.71 -21.79 16.88
N LEU A 125 -8.98 -21.49 17.19
CA LEU A 125 -9.50 -21.56 18.54
C LEU A 125 -10.23 -22.90 18.72
N TYR A 126 -9.88 -23.63 19.78
CA TYR A 126 -10.60 -24.83 20.19
C TYR A 126 -11.56 -24.52 21.33
N ASN A 127 -12.84 -24.82 21.15
CA ASN A 127 -13.84 -24.71 22.20
C ASN A 127 -13.95 -26.05 22.94
N PRO A 128 -13.47 -26.16 24.18
CA PRO A 128 -13.48 -27.44 24.92
C PRO A 128 -14.89 -27.90 25.34
N ILE A 129 -15.87 -26.99 25.34
CA ILE A 129 -17.28 -27.33 25.72
C ILE A 129 -18.00 -27.97 24.55
N THR A 130 -17.81 -27.46 23.34
CA THR A 130 -18.49 -27.94 22.12
C THR A 130 -17.66 -28.92 21.33
N GLY A 131 -16.36 -29.04 21.59
CA GLY A 131 -15.42 -29.82 20.78
C GLY A 131 -15.16 -29.24 19.38
N VAL A 132 -15.57 -28.01 19.12
CA VAL A 132 -15.50 -27.39 17.80
C VAL A 132 -14.25 -26.50 17.69
N TYR A 133 -13.56 -26.61 16.55
CA TYR A 133 -12.53 -25.67 16.15
C TYR A 133 -13.16 -24.52 15.36
N SER A 134 -12.75 -23.30 15.65
CA SER A 134 -13.13 -22.10 14.89
C SER A 134 -11.89 -21.30 14.51
N GLY A 135 -11.91 -20.74 13.31
CA GLY A 135 -10.89 -19.76 12.92
C GLY A 135 -11.19 -18.40 13.54
N ASP A 136 -10.15 -17.73 14.02
CA ASP A 136 -10.19 -16.32 14.42
C ASP A 136 -9.19 -15.59 13.53
N MET A 137 -9.68 -14.64 12.72
CA MET A 137 -8.88 -13.86 11.80
C MET A 137 -9.10 -12.39 12.06
N ARG A 138 -8.02 -11.64 12.20
CA ARG A 138 -8.05 -10.21 12.54
C ARG A 138 -7.04 -9.43 11.72
N LEU A 139 -7.39 -8.21 11.35
CA LEU A 139 -6.41 -7.26 10.87
C LEU A 139 -5.45 -6.89 12.00
N ALA A 140 -4.17 -6.85 11.67
CA ALA A 140 -3.10 -6.49 12.59
C ALA A 140 -2.04 -5.64 11.88
N THR A 141 -1.22 -4.95 12.64
CA THR A 141 0.01 -4.29 12.18
C THR A 141 1.23 -5.03 12.68
N CYS A 142 2.35 -4.82 12.00
CA CYS A 142 3.67 -5.25 12.46
C CYS A 142 4.61 -4.05 12.56
N ASP A 143 5.22 -3.88 13.71
CA ASP A 143 6.35 -2.98 13.89
C ASP A 143 7.63 -3.71 13.49
N LEU A 144 8.19 -3.36 12.34
CA LEU A 144 9.38 -4.00 11.79
C LEU A 144 10.65 -3.72 12.60
N SER A 145 10.64 -2.75 13.52
CA SER A 145 11.79 -2.46 14.38
C SER A 145 11.87 -3.38 15.62
N THR A 146 10.71 -3.87 16.08
CA THR A 146 10.57 -4.69 17.28
C THR A 146 10.05 -6.09 17.01
N GLY A 147 9.52 -6.34 15.81
CA GLY A 147 8.83 -7.57 15.44
C GLY A 147 7.42 -7.73 16.04
N GLN A 148 6.95 -6.72 16.79
CA GLN A 148 5.68 -6.77 17.50
C GLN A 148 4.50 -6.74 16.53
N VAL A 149 3.67 -7.79 16.56
CA VAL A 149 2.37 -7.80 15.87
C VAL A 149 1.29 -7.33 16.85
N SER A 150 0.51 -6.34 16.42
CA SER A 150 -0.54 -5.72 17.23
C SER A 150 -1.89 -5.80 16.52
N LEU A 151 -2.91 -6.33 17.20
CA LEU A 151 -4.26 -6.46 16.65
C LEU A 151 -4.92 -5.09 16.53
N ILE A 152 -5.50 -4.82 15.34
CA ILE A 152 -6.37 -3.66 15.12
C ILE A 152 -7.83 -4.07 15.23
N SER A 153 -8.19 -5.21 14.61
CA SER A 153 -9.57 -5.70 14.69
C SER A 153 -9.95 -6.07 16.12
N PRO A 154 -11.04 -5.48 16.67
CA PRO A 154 -11.53 -5.78 18.03
C PRO A 154 -12.11 -7.19 18.13
N ALA A 155 -12.56 -7.75 17.02
CA ALA A 155 -13.15 -9.09 16.92
C ALA A 155 -12.70 -9.78 15.62
N SER A 156 -12.98 -11.08 15.51
CA SER A 156 -12.75 -11.83 14.28
C SER A 156 -13.52 -11.22 13.11
N VAL A 157 -12.85 -11.00 12.00
CA VAL A 157 -13.45 -10.47 10.76
C VAL A 157 -13.78 -11.58 9.75
N ALA A 158 -13.17 -12.76 9.91
CA ALA A 158 -13.41 -13.94 9.08
C ALA A 158 -12.98 -15.21 9.82
N SER A 159 -13.48 -16.37 9.39
CA SER A 159 -13.10 -17.67 9.94
C SER A 159 -12.02 -18.40 9.14
N SER A 160 -11.77 -17.96 7.92
CA SER A 160 -10.75 -18.50 7.01
C SER A 160 -10.47 -17.49 5.91
N TYR A 161 -9.31 -17.59 5.28
CA TYR A 161 -8.99 -16.85 4.07
C TYR A 161 -8.55 -17.82 2.96
N VAL A 162 -8.64 -17.34 1.72
CA VAL A 162 -8.05 -18.01 0.57
C VAL A 162 -6.71 -17.33 0.29
N MET A 163 -5.67 -18.09 -0.01
CA MET A 163 -4.36 -17.57 -0.41
C MET A 163 -4.39 -16.93 -1.81
N ALA A 164 -5.48 -16.22 -2.12
CA ALA A 164 -5.71 -15.56 -3.42
C ALA A 164 -5.10 -14.16 -3.51
N GLY A 165 -4.32 -13.79 -2.51
CA GLY A 165 -3.73 -12.46 -2.39
C GLY A 165 -4.48 -11.53 -1.44
N SER A 166 -3.83 -10.41 -1.18
CA SER A 166 -4.39 -9.29 -0.43
C SER A 166 -3.93 -7.99 -1.07
N SER A 167 -4.66 -6.92 -0.81
CA SER A 167 -4.31 -5.60 -1.31
C SER A 167 -4.79 -4.49 -0.38
N ILE A 168 -4.19 -3.33 -0.47
CA ILE A 168 -4.62 -2.14 0.26
C ILE A 168 -5.09 -1.09 -0.75
N ASP A 169 -6.24 -0.49 -0.46
CA ASP A 169 -6.64 0.79 -1.03
C ASP A 169 -6.14 1.90 -0.08
N PRO A 170 -5.04 2.58 -0.41
CA PRO A 170 -4.45 3.59 0.47
C PRO A 170 -5.26 4.89 0.49
N HIS A 171 -6.15 5.11 -0.47
CA HIS A 171 -7.04 6.27 -0.49
C HIS A 171 -8.24 6.08 0.44
N LEU A 172 -8.86 4.90 0.40
CA LEU A 172 -9.96 4.55 1.30
C LEU A 172 -9.49 4.04 2.65
N MET A 173 -8.19 3.77 2.82
CA MET A 173 -7.63 3.14 4.02
C MET A 173 -8.32 1.82 4.35
N VAL A 174 -8.39 0.94 3.35
CA VAL A 174 -9.07 -0.37 3.45
C VAL A 174 -8.13 -1.48 3.00
N TYR A 175 -8.02 -2.51 3.82
CA TYR A 175 -7.32 -3.75 3.51
C TYR A 175 -8.31 -4.77 2.94
N TYR A 176 -8.00 -5.32 1.78
CA TYR A 176 -8.84 -6.30 1.08
C TYR A 176 -8.22 -7.69 1.04
N PHE A 177 -9.05 -8.72 1.24
CA PHE A 177 -8.72 -10.14 1.06
C PHE A 177 -9.98 -10.93 0.72
N ILE A 178 -9.83 -12.19 0.28
CA ILE A 178 -10.97 -13.06 -0.04
C ILE A 178 -11.20 -14.07 1.07
N SER A 179 -12.45 -14.18 1.52
CA SER A 179 -12.89 -15.18 2.50
C SER A 179 -14.32 -15.63 2.22
N GLY A 180 -14.53 -16.94 2.16
CA GLY A 180 -15.87 -17.52 2.00
C GLY A 180 -16.62 -17.03 0.75
N GLY A 181 -15.92 -16.82 -0.37
CA GLY A 181 -16.51 -16.30 -1.61
C GLY A 181 -16.88 -14.81 -1.56
N LYS A 182 -16.40 -14.08 -0.55
CA LYS A 182 -16.61 -12.64 -0.39
C LYS A 182 -15.31 -11.88 -0.54
N LEU A 183 -15.39 -10.67 -1.08
CA LEU A 183 -14.31 -9.69 -0.97
C LEU A 183 -14.46 -8.97 0.38
N MET A 184 -13.61 -9.30 1.31
CA MET A 184 -13.59 -8.69 2.64
C MET A 184 -12.77 -7.41 2.59
N GLY A 185 -13.40 -6.26 2.87
CA GLY A 185 -12.74 -4.98 3.09
C GLY A 185 -12.72 -4.68 4.59
N ILE A 186 -11.55 -4.43 5.15
CA ILE A 186 -11.36 -4.10 6.57
C ILE A 186 -10.80 -2.70 6.69
N ASP A 187 -11.43 -1.90 7.51
CA ASP A 187 -11.02 -0.53 7.81
C ASP A 187 -9.68 -0.52 8.54
N LEU A 188 -8.66 0.14 7.98
CA LEU A 188 -7.31 0.21 8.56
C LEU A 188 -7.25 0.98 9.88
N TYR A 189 -8.18 1.91 10.13
CA TYR A 189 -8.16 2.73 11.33
C TYR A 189 -8.66 2.01 12.58
N ASN A 190 -9.65 1.11 12.42
CA ASN A 190 -10.33 0.50 13.56
C ASN A 190 -10.49 -1.02 13.46
N GLY A 191 -10.05 -1.63 12.34
CA GLY A 191 -10.11 -3.06 12.12
C GLY A 191 -11.51 -3.66 11.98
N THR A 192 -12.54 -2.85 11.76
CA THR A 192 -13.90 -3.34 11.55
C THR A 192 -14.16 -3.66 10.07
N VAL A 193 -15.15 -4.48 9.80
CA VAL A 193 -15.55 -4.80 8.44
C VAL A 193 -16.13 -3.54 7.77
N TYR A 194 -15.45 -3.06 6.73
CA TYR A 194 -15.87 -1.93 5.89
C TYR A 194 -16.85 -2.37 4.80
N SER A 195 -16.57 -3.50 4.15
CA SER A 195 -17.41 -4.10 3.10
C SER A 195 -17.20 -5.61 3.04
N GLN A 196 -18.21 -6.35 2.60
CA GLN A 196 -18.11 -7.81 2.41
C GLN A 196 -19.09 -8.32 1.31
N PRO A 197 -19.02 -7.78 0.08
CA PRO A 197 -19.87 -8.25 -0.98
C PRO A 197 -19.51 -9.68 -1.40
N LEU A 198 -20.51 -10.46 -1.82
CA LEU A 198 -20.27 -11.73 -2.51
C LEU A 198 -19.59 -11.47 -3.85
N ILE A 199 -18.56 -12.25 -4.15
CA ILE A 199 -17.88 -12.16 -5.43
C ILE A 199 -18.79 -12.81 -6.48
N SER A 200 -19.11 -12.03 -7.52
CA SER A 200 -19.86 -12.50 -8.68
C SER A 200 -18.92 -12.60 -9.88
N ILE A 201 -18.59 -13.85 -10.23
CA ILE A 201 -17.67 -14.17 -11.32
C ILE A 201 -18.49 -14.43 -12.60
N PRO A 202 -18.08 -13.94 -13.77
CA PRO A 202 -18.79 -14.22 -15.02
C PRO A 202 -18.71 -15.70 -15.38
N SER A 203 -19.65 -16.15 -16.24
CA SER A 203 -19.72 -17.53 -16.69
C SER A 203 -18.40 -17.99 -17.31
N GLY A 204 -17.90 -19.14 -16.86
CA GLY A 204 -16.63 -19.73 -17.29
C GLY A 204 -15.51 -19.62 -16.29
N GLY A 205 -15.59 -18.72 -15.28
CA GLY A 205 -14.65 -18.66 -14.16
C GLY A 205 -15.21 -19.31 -12.89
N ASP A 206 -14.33 -19.82 -12.04
CA ASP A 206 -14.64 -20.41 -10.73
C ASP A 206 -14.15 -19.53 -9.58
N SER A 207 -13.06 -18.78 -9.80
CA SER A 207 -12.44 -17.93 -8.79
C SER A 207 -11.89 -16.63 -9.38
N PHE A 208 -11.62 -15.69 -8.47
CA PHE A 208 -10.93 -14.43 -8.76
C PHE A 208 -9.72 -14.38 -7.85
N ASP A 209 -8.52 -14.51 -8.44
CA ASP A 209 -7.30 -14.78 -7.71
C ASP A 209 -6.22 -13.72 -8.00
N ASN A 210 -5.19 -13.69 -7.13
CA ASN A 210 -3.98 -12.86 -7.27
C ASN A 210 -4.30 -11.37 -7.56
N PHE A 211 -5.27 -10.80 -6.85
CA PHE A 211 -5.65 -9.43 -7.12
C PHE A 211 -4.66 -8.41 -6.52
N ALA A 212 -4.51 -7.29 -7.21
CA ALA A 212 -3.72 -6.14 -6.81
C ALA A 212 -4.50 -4.85 -7.05
N TYR A 213 -4.29 -3.86 -6.18
CA TYR A 213 -4.89 -2.53 -6.32
C TYR A 213 -3.99 -1.65 -7.19
N SER A 214 -4.60 -0.92 -8.11
CA SER A 214 -3.93 0.08 -8.93
C SER A 214 -4.32 1.48 -8.47
N CYS A 215 -3.33 2.28 -8.10
CA CYS A 215 -3.54 3.68 -7.73
C CYS A 215 -3.74 4.60 -8.95
N VAL A 216 -3.45 4.12 -10.14
CA VAL A 216 -3.61 4.91 -11.38
C VAL A 216 -5.09 5.18 -11.66
N ASP A 217 -5.93 4.16 -11.48
CA ASP A 217 -7.38 4.24 -11.75
C ASP A 217 -8.24 3.79 -10.55
N THR A 218 -7.63 3.64 -9.37
CA THR A 218 -8.30 3.25 -8.12
C THR A 218 -9.09 1.94 -8.22
N THR A 219 -8.58 0.99 -8.99
CA THR A 219 -9.27 -0.26 -9.33
C THR A 219 -8.46 -1.47 -8.86
N MET A 220 -9.13 -2.51 -8.39
CA MET A 220 -8.52 -3.82 -8.15
C MET A 220 -8.61 -4.69 -9.39
N TYR A 221 -7.46 -5.17 -9.86
CA TYR A 221 -7.31 -6.12 -10.95
C TYR A 221 -6.93 -7.48 -10.41
N GLY A 222 -7.40 -8.56 -11.06
CA GLY A 222 -7.05 -9.92 -10.68
C GLY A 222 -7.41 -10.92 -11.78
N LEU A 223 -7.00 -12.15 -11.59
CA LEU A 223 -7.19 -13.20 -12.58
C LEU A 223 -8.55 -13.88 -12.40
N ILE A 224 -9.30 -14.01 -13.47
CA ILE A 224 -10.48 -14.88 -13.53
C ILE A 224 -9.97 -16.26 -13.93
N VAL A 225 -10.16 -17.23 -13.03
CA VAL A 225 -9.60 -18.58 -13.15
C VAL A 225 -10.74 -19.59 -13.26
N ASN A 226 -10.52 -20.61 -14.08
CA ASN A 226 -11.29 -21.84 -14.07
C ASN A 226 -10.35 -22.98 -13.68
N HIS A 227 -10.54 -23.57 -12.52
CA HIS A 227 -9.64 -24.59 -11.99
C HIS A 227 -9.52 -25.83 -12.86
N GLY A 228 -10.46 -26.07 -13.77
CA GLY A 228 -10.40 -27.15 -14.74
C GLY A 228 -9.69 -26.80 -16.06
N VAL A 229 -9.49 -25.51 -16.34
CA VAL A 229 -9.00 -25.00 -17.63
C VAL A 229 -7.82 -24.06 -17.50
N GLY A 230 -7.67 -23.34 -16.39
CA GLY A 230 -6.63 -22.34 -16.15
C GLY A 230 -7.15 -20.90 -16.16
N VAL A 231 -6.23 -19.93 -16.43
CA VAL A 231 -6.55 -18.50 -16.46
C VAL A 231 -7.39 -18.15 -17.68
N GLN A 232 -8.55 -17.54 -17.47
CA GLN A 232 -9.50 -17.18 -18.52
C GLN A 232 -9.34 -15.72 -19.00
N SER A 233 -9.09 -14.80 -18.09
CA SER A 233 -8.90 -13.39 -18.40
C SER A 233 -8.36 -12.61 -17.20
N LEU A 234 -7.82 -11.42 -17.46
CA LEU A 234 -7.69 -10.39 -16.44
C LEU A 234 -9.06 -9.76 -16.21
N GLY A 235 -9.40 -9.46 -14.98
CA GLY A 235 -10.67 -8.84 -14.60
C GLY A 235 -10.49 -7.69 -13.62
N LYS A 236 -11.55 -6.88 -13.52
CA LYS A 236 -11.69 -5.83 -12.52
C LYS A 236 -12.78 -6.22 -11.54
N ILE A 237 -12.56 -6.03 -10.24
CA ILE A 237 -13.59 -6.23 -9.23
C ILE A 237 -14.09 -4.89 -8.67
N ASN A 238 -15.39 -4.72 -8.62
CA ASN A 238 -16.00 -3.60 -7.92
C ASN A 238 -16.05 -3.92 -6.42
N ALA A 239 -15.29 -3.21 -5.62
CA ALA A 239 -15.15 -3.46 -4.18
C ALA A 239 -16.44 -3.26 -3.38
N ALA A 240 -17.40 -2.48 -3.88
CA ALA A 240 -18.68 -2.24 -3.20
C ALA A 240 -19.72 -3.34 -3.50
N THR A 241 -19.69 -3.92 -4.72
CA THR A 241 -20.70 -4.88 -5.17
C THR A 241 -20.19 -6.30 -5.32
N GLY A 242 -18.87 -6.52 -5.35
CA GLY A 242 -18.26 -7.82 -5.61
C GLY A 242 -18.35 -8.29 -7.07
N VAL A 243 -18.87 -7.47 -7.97
CA VAL A 243 -19.00 -7.84 -9.38
C VAL A 243 -17.64 -7.81 -10.06
N VAL A 244 -17.28 -8.94 -10.65
CA VAL A 244 -16.06 -9.07 -11.47
C VAL A 244 -16.42 -8.86 -12.93
N THR A 245 -15.71 -7.93 -13.59
CA THR A 245 -15.86 -7.63 -15.02
C THR A 245 -14.57 -8.04 -15.74
N PRO A 246 -14.63 -8.99 -16.68
CA PRO A 246 -13.48 -9.40 -17.47
C PRO A 246 -13.03 -8.26 -18.39
N LEU A 247 -11.73 -8.15 -18.63
CA LEU A 247 -11.21 -7.33 -19.70
C LEU A 247 -11.46 -8.00 -21.07
N PRO A 248 -11.47 -7.23 -22.18
CA PRO A 248 -11.95 -7.72 -23.48
C PRO A 248 -11.20 -8.92 -24.04
N THR A 249 -9.89 -9.05 -23.73
CA THR A 249 -9.08 -10.12 -24.32
C THR A 249 -9.14 -11.38 -23.46
N PRO A 250 -9.69 -12.48 -23.99
CA PRO A 250 -9.65 -13.77 -23.30
C PRO A 250 -8.26 -14.37 -23.31
N LEU A 251 -7.91 -15.06 -22.25
CA LEU A 251 -6.67 -15.79 -22.09
C LEU A 251 -6.94 -17.29 -22.10
N ASN A 252 -6.00 -18.07 -22.60
CA ASN A 252 -6.07 -19.52 -22.62
C ASN A 252 -4.77 -20.09 -22.04
N PHE A 253 -4.50 -19.78 -20.77
CA PHE A 253 -3.38 -20.37 -20.05
C PHE A 253 -3.85 -21.63 -19.31
N ASN A 254 -3.38 -22.79 -19.73
CA ASN A 254 -3.62 -24.07 -19.04
C ASN A 254 -2.62 -24.29 -17.90
N ASN A 255 -2.04 -23.24 -17.37
CA ASN A 255 -1.00 -23.28 -16.38
C ASN A 255 -1.57 -23.07 -14.97
N TYR A 256 -0.88 -23.61 -13.98
CA TYR A 256 -1.19 -23.35 -12.59
C TYR A 256 -0.73 -21.94 -12.21
N ILE A 257 -1.61 -21.17 -11.56
CA ILE A 257 -1.21 -19.89 -10.98
C ILE A 257 -0.37 -20.18 -9.75
N MET A 258 0.78 -19.53 -9.65
CA MET A 258 1.58 -19.57 -8.44
C MET A 258 0.96 -18.63 -7.41
N ASN A 259 0.63 -19.18 -6.25
CA ASN A 259 0.15 -18.40 -5.12
C ASN A 259 1.33 -17.57 -4.60
N GLY A 260 1.24 -16.28 -4.70
CA GLY A 260 2.30 -15.45 -4.13
C GLY A 260 2.40 -14.07 -4.67
N GLY A 261 1.73 -13.76 -5.74
CA GLY A 261 1.81 -12.38 -6.04
C GLY A 261 1.44 -11.96 -7.43
N ALA A 262 0.57 -11.00 -7.42
CA ALA A 262 0.47 -10.09 -8.53
C ALA A 262 1.09 -8.77 -8.13
N THR A 263 1.60 -8.06 -9.11
CA THR A 263 2.05 -6.68 -8.98
C THR A 263 1.65 -5.89 -10.22
N ILE A 264 1.49 -4.59 -10.05
CA ILE A 264 1.09 -3.69 -11.14
C ILE A 264 2.24 -2.74 -11.41
N ASP A 265 2.58 -2.58 -12.69
CA ASP A 265 3.42 -1.49 -13.17
C ASP A 265 2.50 -0.31 -13.53
N PRO A 266 2.49 0.74 -12.70
CA PRO A 266 1.58 1.87 -12.88
C PRO A 266 1.97 2.76 -14.07
N ILE A 267 3.22 2.68 -14.51
CA ILE A 267 3.75 3.51 -15.60
C ILE A 267 3.39 2.91 -16.95
N ASN A 268 3.59 1.60 -17.10
CA ASN A 268 3.32 0.91 -18.35
C ASN A 268 1.90 0.30 -18.38
N LEU A 269 1.14 0.41 -17.30
CA LEU A 269 -0.21 -0.14 -17.14
C LEU A 269 -0.24 -1.65 -17.40
N ILE A 270 0.65 -2.38 -16.72
CA ILE A 270 0.80 -3.82 -16.87
C ILE A 270 0.58 -4.50 -15.51
N TYR A 271 -0.24 -5.54 -15.52
CA TYR A 271 -0.42 -6.47 -14.41
C TYR A 271 0.49 -7.66 -14.61
N TYR A 272 1.35 -7.95 -13.64
CA TYR A 272 2.26 -9.10 -13.67
C TYR A 272 1.85 -10.17 -12.68
N PHE A 273 2.02 -11.45 -13.09
CA PHE A 273 1.83 -12.61 -12.24
C PHE A 273 2.75 -13.75 -12.68
N GLU A 274 3.00 -14.68 -11.77
CA GLU A 274 3.75 -15.88 -12.04
C GLU A 274 2.82 -17.08 -12.27
N THR A 275 3.19 -17.92 -13.23
CA THR A 275 2.46 -19.13 -13.56
C THR A 275 3.42 -20.27 -13.86
N MET A 276 2.98 -21.51 -13.65
CA MET A 276 3.81 -22.70 -13.86
C MET A 276 3.09 -23.68 -14.78
N ASP A 277 3.79 -24.19 -15.79
CA ASP A 277 3.24 -25.21 -16.68
C ASP A 277 3.35 -26.64 -16.08
N ASN A 278 2.80 -27.63 -16.80
CA ASN A 278 2.83 -29.03 -16.39
C ASN A 278 4.24 -29.64 -16.33
N ASN A 279 5.25 -28.96 -16.88
CA ASN A 279 6.66 -29.37 -16.83
C ASN A 279 7.42 -28.69 -15.68
N ALA A 280 6.72 -28.00 -14.79
CA ALA A 280 7.27 -27.18 -13.71
C ALA A 280 8.14 -26.01 -14.22
N GLN A 281 7.90 -25.55 -15.47
CA GLN A 281 8.51 -24.34 -15.98
C GLN A 281 7.73 -23.13 -15.50
N ILE A 282 8.42 -22.18 -14.90
CA ILE A 282 7.82 -20.93 -14.38
C ILE A 282 7.91 -19.85 -15.45
N TYR A 283 6.84 -19.10 -15.56
CA TYR A 283 6.70 -17.96 -16.46
C TYR A 283 6.31 -16.72 -15.65
N LEU A 284 6.89 -15.59 -16.00
CA LEU A 284 6.39 -14.28 -15.62
C LEU A 284 5.58 -13.71 -16.77
N VAL A 285 4.31 -13.46 -16.52
CA VAL A 285 3.36 -13.00 -17.54
C VAL A 285 2.93 -11.59 -17.23
N GLY A 286 3.00 -10.69 -18.20
CA GLY A 286 2.49 -9.32 -18.14
C GLY A 286 1.23 -9.16 -18.99
N LEU A 287 0.18 -8.63 -18.40
CA LEU A 287 -1.10 -8.35 -19.04
C LEU A 287 -1.39 -6.85 -19.05
N SER A 288 -1.82 -6.33 -20.18
CA SER A 288 -2.25 -4.93 -20.31
C SER A 288 -3.46 -4.64 -19.42
N LEU A 289 -3.41 -3.60 -18.59
CA LEU A 289 -4.56 -3.12 -17.82
C LEU A 289 -5.65 -2.47 -18.69
N ILE A 290 -5.34 -2.19 -19.96
CA ILE A 290 -6.28 -1.55 -20.89
C ILE A 290 -7.29 -2.56 -21.43
N ASP A 291 -6.79 -3.71 -21.89
CA ASP A 291 -7.61 -4.68 -22.62
C ASP A 291 -7.39 -6.15 -22.19
N GLY A 292 -6.47 -6.41 -21.27
CA GLY A 292 -6.13 -7.77 -20.80
C GLY A 292 -5.24 -8.58 -21.73
N SER A 293 -4.72 -8.00 -22.83
CA SER A 293 -3.83 -8.70 -23.75
C SER A 293 -2.47 -9.00 -23.12
N ILE A 294 -1.83 -10.07 -23.58
CA ILE A 294 -0.49 -10.44 -23.15
C ILE A 294 0.50 -9.45 -23.77
N VAL A 295 1.24 -8.72 -22.93
CA VAL A 295 2.31 -7.80 -23.36
C VAL A 295 3.69 -8.39 -23.14
N SER A 296 3.85 -9.33 -22.20
CA SER A 296 5.07 -10.11 -22.00
C SER A 296 4.73 -11.51 -21.49
N ASN A 297 5.55 -12.48 -21.87
CA ASN A 297 5.48 -13.85 -21.38
C ASN A 297 6.89 -14.44 -21.44
N VAL A 298 7.61 -14.37 -20.32
CA VAL A 298 9.01 -14.73 -20.24
C VAL A 298 9.22 -15.95 -19.36
N ILE A 299 10.09 -16.84 -19.79
CA ILE A 299 10.49 -18.03 -19.04
C ILE A 299 11.47 -17.60 -17.96
N LEU A 300 11.18 -17.96 -16.71
CA LEU A 300 12.13 -17.81 -15.62
C LEU A 300 13.12 -18.99 -15.59
N PRO A 301 14.28 -18.83 -14.92
CA PRO A 301 15.35 -19.84 -14.96
C PRO A 301 14.89 -21.26 -14.63
N PRO A 302 15.60 -22.29 -15.15
CA PRO A 302 15.15 -23.66 -15.10
C PRO A 302 15.09 -24.25 -13.69
N SER A 303 14.45 -25.40 -13.60
CA SER A 303 14.16 -26.20 -12.41
C SER A 303 15.26 -26.17 -11.33
N GLY A 304 14.90 -25.80 -10.10
CA GLY A 304 15.80 -25.68 -8.97
C GLY A 304 16.20 -24.24 -8.63
N ALA A 305 15.81 -23.28 -9.46
CA ALA A 305 15.90 -21.85 -9.16
C ALA A 305 14.61 -21.18 -9.62
N TYR A 306 14.04 -20.32 -8.80
CA TYR A 306 12.87 -19.55 -9.14
C TYR A 306 12.92 -18.16 -8.53
N PHE A 307 12.19 -17.26 -9.15
CA PHE A 307 12.01 -15.90 -8.72
C PHE A 307 10.68 -15.84 -7.98
N ASP A 308 10.72 -15.46 -6.72
CA ASP A 308 9.58 -15.58 -5.85
C ASP A 308 9.07 -14.21 -5.42
N MET A 309 7.76 -14.05 -5.43
CA MET A 309 7.09 -12.87 -4.91
C MET A 309 7.54 -11.56 -5.56
N ALA A 310 7.58 -11.56 -6.91
CA ALA A 310 7.90 -10.37 -7.69
C ALA A 310 7.04 -9.15 -7.31
N ARG A 311 7.68 -8.00 -7.17
CA ARG A 311 7.03 -6.72 -6.88
C ARG A 311 7.65 -5.60 -7.69
N ILE A 312 6.80 -4.71 -8.15
CA ILE A 312 7.21 -3.39 -8.66
C ILE A 312 6.89 -2.38 -7.57
N ASP A 313 7.85 -1.51 -7.33
CA ASP A 313 7.67 -0.42 -6.39
C ASP A 313 6.91 0.75 -7.04
N GLY A 314 6.22 1.52 -6.23
CA GLY A 314 5.69 2.83 -6.59
C GLY A 314 4.24 2.88 -7.03
N ASP A 315 3.49 1.76 -7.04
CA ASP A 315 2.08 1.78 -7.47
C ASP A 315 1.27 2.84 -6.70
N CYS A 316 1.48 2.93 -5.39
CA CYS A 316 0.74 3.88 -4.55
C CYS A 316 1.65 4.87 -3.81
N TYR A 317 2.85 5.13 -4.32
CA TYR A 317 3.77 6.07 -3.69
C TYR A 317 3.18 7.49 -3.62
N GLY A 318 3.15 8.04 -2.41
CA GLY A 318 2.57 9.36 -2.16
C GLY A 318 1.05 9.43 -2.20
N ALA A 319 0.36 8.27 -2.15
CA ALA A 319 -1.09 8.24 -2.03
C ALA A 319 -1.54 8.98 -0.74
N VAL A 320 -2.55 9.84 -0.89
CA VAL A 320 -3.12 10.58 0.23
C VAL A 320 -4.49 9.98 0.57
N PRO A 321 -4.76 9.62 1.82
CA PRO A 321 -6.06 9.11 2.22
C PRO A 321 -7.19 10.09 1.87
N SER A 322 -8.22 9.58 1.22
CA SER A 322 -9.44 10.34 0.94
C SER A 322 -10.41 10.35 2.12
N ARG A 323 -10.17 9.48 3.11
CA ARG A 323 -10.88 9.41 4.39
C ARG A 323 -9.98 9.86 5.52
N LEU A 324 -10.54 10.66 6.41
CA LEU A 324 -9.88 10.96 7.68
C LEU A 324 -10.02 9.75 8.62
N ASN A 325 -8.98 9.50 9.41
CA ASN A 325 -9.03 8.51 10.48
C ASN A 325 -10.15 8.90 11.47
N PRO A 326 -11.18 8.04 11.70
CA PRO A 326 -12.23 8.34 12.66
C PRO A 326 -11.74 8.57 14.10
N SER A 327 -10.61 7.95 14.47
CA SER A 327 -9.97 8.19 15.78
C SER A 327 -9.16 9.48 15.80
N LEU A 328 -8.82 10.01 14.62
CA LEU A 328 -8.30 11.35 14.38
C LEU A 328 -9.42 12.32 13.94
N GLN A 329 -10.67 11.91 13.91
CA GLN A 329 -11.69 12.90 14.19
C GLN A 329 -11.30 13.44 15.56
N LEU A 330 -10.38 14.39 15.49
CA LEU A 330 -10.22 15.40 16.48
C LEU A 330 -11.62 15.64 17.01
N ALA A 331 -11.85 15.40 18.31
CA ALA A 331 -13.01 15.97 19.00
C ALA A 331 -13.23 17.26 18.24
N GLU A 332 -14.32 17.35 17.47
CA GLU A 332 -14.62 18.51 16.61
C GLU A 332 -14.05 19.67 17.36
N SER A 333 -13.01 20.32 16.83
CA SER A 333 -12.34 21.31 17.64
C SER A 333 -13.48 22.25 17.94
N ASP A 334 -13.95 22.29 19.22
CA ASP A 334 -15.07 23.16 19.66
C ASP A 334 -14.78 24.63 19.30
N LEU A 335 -13.66 24.83 18.55
CA LEU A 335 -13.23 26.09 18.00
C LEU A 335 -14.10 26.43 16.78
N SER A 336 -15.25 27.00 17.04
CA SER A 336 -16.05 27.62 15.99
C SER A 336 -15.37 28.91 15.55
N LEU A 337 -15.06 29.02 14.25
CA LEU A 337 -14.42 30.20 13.67
C LEU A 337 -15.30 30.84 12.60
N SER A 338 -15.30 32.14 12.59
CA SER A 338 -15.74 32.94 11.45
C SER A 338 -14.84 34.17 11.30
N ILE A 339 -14.71 34.69 10.08
CA ILE A 339 -14.01 35.95 9.83
C ILE A 339 -14.90 36.95 9.12
N ALA A 340 -14.76 38.22 9.51
CA ALA A 340 -15.50 39.31 8.89
C ALA A 340 -14.65 40.59 8.88
N PRO A 341 -14.74 41.40 7.83
CA PRO A 341 -15.35 41.10 6.54
C PRO A 341 -14.55 40.07 5.72
N ASN A 342 -15.25 39.32 4.90
CA ASN A 342 -14.63 38.44 3.93
C ASN A 342 -15.50 38.48 2.65
N PRO A 343 -15.04 39.09 1.56
CA PRO A 343 -13.71 39.66 1.30
C PRO A 343 -13.30 40.84 2.18
N SER A 344 -11.96 41.06 2.29
CA SER A 344 -11.41 42.18 3.06
C SER A 344 -10.27 42.89 2.34
N SER A 345 -10.20 44.21 2.46
CA SER A 345 -9.11 45.03 1.96
C SER A 345 -8.07 45.39 3.01
N ASP A 346 -8.41 45.38 4.31
CA ASP A 346 -7.51 45.81 5.39
C ASP A 346 -7.72 44.99 6.68
N LEU A 347 -8.70 45.37 7.51
CA LEU A 347 -8.91 44.77 8.82
C LEU A 347 -9.86 43.57 8.74
N VAL A 348 -9.47 42.48 9.42
CA VAL A 348 -10.25 41.26 9.55
C VAL A 348 -10.44 40.96 11.03
N THR A 349 -11.68 40.71 11.45
CA THR A 349 -12.04 40.22 12.77
C THR A 349 -12.21 38.70 12.70
N VAL A 350 -11.59 37.99 13.61
CA VAL A 350 -11.81 36.54 13.83
C VAL A 350 -12.78 36.37 14.98
N ASN A 351 -13.96 35.85 14.73
CA ASN A 351 -14.88 35.44 15.77
C ASN A 351 -14.62 34.01 16.15
N SER A 352 -14.37 33.75 17.41
CA SER A 352 -14.09 32.44 17.97
C SER A 352 -14.83 32.29 19.31
N ASN A 353 -15.21 31.06 19.62
CA ASN A 353 -15.73 30.68 20.94
C ASN A 353 -14.64 30.48 22.00
N SER A 354 -13.35 30.56 21.61
CA SER A 354 -12.19 30.41 22.49
C SER A 354 -11.16 31.51 22.23
N GLN A 355 -10.30 31.79 23.22
CA GLN A 355 -9.26 32.81 23.09
C GLN A 355 -8.20 32.36 22.04
N ILE A 356 -7.95 33.21 21.05
CA ILE A 356 -6.98 32.99 20.00
C ILE A 356 -5.60 33.38 20.54
N GLU A 357 -4.63 32.46 20.40
CA GLU A 357 -3.23 32.69 20.79
C GLU A 357 -2.41 33.25 19.63
N TYR A 358 -2.51 32.63 18.48
CA TYR A 358 -1.85 33.10 17.26
C TYR A 358 -2.58 32.65 16.00
N LEU A 359 -2.26 33.30 14.89
CA LEU A 359 -2.74 32.93 13.57
C LEU A 359 -1.63 32.99 12.52
N ARG A 360 -1.75 32.15 11.50
CA ARG A 360 -0.88 32.13 10.32
C ARG A 360 -1.71 32.22 9.06
N CYS A 361 -1.33 33.15 8.17
CA CYS A 361 -1.92 33.22 6.83
C CYS A 361 -0.97 32.55 5.83
N TYR A 362 -1.51 31.63 5.07
CA TYR A 362 -0.81 30.94 3.99
C TYR A 362 -1.32 31.40 2.63
N GLY A 363 -0.41 31.67 1.71
CA GLY A 363 -0.76 31.86 0.31
C GLY A 363 -1.15 30.55 -0.37
N MET A 364 -1.62 30.64 -1.60
CA MET A 364 -1.95 29.47 -2.44
C MET A 364 -0.74 28.56 -2.74
N ASP A 365 0.48 29.08 -2.56
CA ASP A 365 1.75 28.35 -2.71
C ASP A 365 2.19 27.64 -1.41
N GLY A 366 1.34 27.66 -0.37
CA GLY A 366 1.59 27.05 0.93
C GLY A 366 2.62 27.81 1.80
N LYS A 367 3.13 28.96 1.36
CA LYS A 367 4.07 29.75 2.16
C LYS A 367 3.34 30.66 3.14
N ILE A 368 3.94 30.85 4.31
CA ILE A 368 3.46 31.81 5.31
C ILE A 368 3.62 33.22 4.74
N ALA A 369 2.49 33.89 4.54
CA ALA A 369 2.44 35.29 4.11
C ALA A 369 2.34 36.27 5.29
N LEU A 370 1.79 35.80 6.42
CA LEU A 370 1.62 36.61 7.64
C LEU A 370 1.52 35.68 8.85
N GLU A 371 2.20 36.05 9.95
CA GLU A 371 2.08 35.37 11.25
C GLU A 371 1.86 36.42 12.35
N ILE A 372 0.87 36.21 13.21
CA ILE A 372 0.47 37.18 14.25
C ILE A 372 0.18 36.45 15.55
N THR A 373 0.79 36.92 16.63
CA THR A 373 0.42 36.55 18.00
C THR A 373 -0.71 37.45 18.46
N MET A 374 -1.83 36.86 18.91
CA MET A 374 -3.02 37.59 19.34
C MET A 374 -2.97 37.81 20.87
N ASN A 375 -2.91 39.04 21.28
CA ASN A 375 -2.81 39.41 22.72
C ASN A 375 -4.16 39.81 23.31
N GLY A 376 -5.22 39.09 22.95
CA GLY A 376 -6.59 39.38 23.40
C GLY A 376 -7.42 40.19 22.40
N ASP A 377 -6.80 40.76 21.38
CA ASP A 377 -7.52 41.40 20.27
C ASP A 377 -7.88 40.33 19.23
N ASN A 378 -9.11 40.34 18.73
CA ASN A 378 -9.56 39.42 17.69
C ASN A 378 -9.47 40.04 16.29
N GLN A 379 -8.70 41.14 16.13
CA GLN A 379 -8.55 41.84 14.86
C GLN A 379 -7.11 41.88 14.39
N PHE A 380 -6.93 41.76 13.09
CA PHE A 380 -5.62 41.90 12.47
C PHE A 380 -5.71 42.54 11.09
N SER A 381 -4.61 43.15 10.63
CA SER A 381 -4.56 43.80 9.33
C SER A 381 -3.97 42.88 8.28
N VAL A 382 -4.66 42.80 7.15
CA VAL A 382 -4.21 42.10 5.93
C VAL A 382 -3.79 43.07 4.83
N LYS A 383 -3.63 44.36 5.17
CA LYS A 383 -3.31 45.44 4.22
C LYS A 383 -2.03 45.18 3.42
N ALA A 384 -1.03 44.58 4.08
CA ALA A 384 0.25 44.26 3.45
C ALA A 384 0.21 43.06 2.49
N LEU A 385 -0.86 42.27 2.52
CA LEU A 385 -1.00 41.10 1.66
C LEU A 385 -1.43 41.52 0.24
N PRO A 386 -0.83 40.95 -0.81
CA PRO A 386 -1.33 41.06 -2.18
C PRO A 386 -2.80 40.60 -2.31
N LYS A 387 -3.49 41.08 -3.34
CA LYS A 387 -4.83 40.56 -3.67
C LYS A 387 -4.76 39.07 -3.97
N GLY A 388 -5.68 38.28 -3.40
CA GLY A 388 -5.67 36.84 -3.59
C GLY A 388 -6.46 36.06 -2.55
N ILE A 389 -6.37 34.74 -2.64
CA ILE A 389 -6.94 33.80 -1.70
C ILE A 389 -5.86 33.39 -0.69
N TYR A 390 -6.22 33.40 0.60
CA TYR A 390 -5.38 32.99 1.70
C TYR A 390 -6.12 31.99 2.57
N PHE A 391 -5.37 31.13 3.25
CA PHE A 391 -5.86 30.24 4.30
C PHE A 391 -5.30 30.72 5.62
N ILE A 392 -6.18 31.03 6.57
CA ILE A 392 -5.83 31.47 7.91
C ILE A 392 -5.98 30.30 8.85
N ASP A 393 -4.86 29.84 9.39
CA ASP A 393 -4.81 28.82 10.44
C ASP A 393 -4.80 29.53 11.80
N VAL A 394 -5.81 29.28 12.61
CA VAL A 394 -6.05 29.95 13.90
C VAL A 394 -5.84 28.94 15.01
N HIS A 395 -5.02 29.29 15.99
CA HIS A 395 -4.65 28.44 17.12
C HIS A 395 -5.19 29.00 18.45
N SER A 396 -5.74 28.07 19.25
CA SER A 396 -6.30 28.34 20.58
C SER A 396 -6.03 27.15 21.49
N GLY A 397 -5.05 27.25 22.39
CA GLY A 397 -4.59 26.12 23.20
C GLY A 397 -4.11 24.96 22.33
N ASN A 398 -4.68 23.77 22.54
CA ASN A 398 -4.39 22.57 21.76
C ASN A 398 -5.29 22.42 20.52
N SER A 399 -6.16 23.39 20.23
CA SER A 399 -7.08 23.35 19.09
C SER A 399 -6.63 24.30 17.99
N SER A 400 -6.78 23.88 16.74
CA SER A 400 -6.60 24.76 15.58
C SER A 400 -7.72 24.55 14.57
N ASN A 401 -8.02 25.57 13.80
CA ASN A 401 -8.97 25.49 12.70
C ASN A 401 -8.56 26.46 11.59
N THR A 402 -8.86 26.10 10.35
CA THR A 402 -8.45 26.87 9.17
C THR A 402 -9.66 27.48 8.48
N ILE A 403 -9.56 28.75 8.11
CA ILE A 403 -10.61 29.48 7.42
C ILE A 403 -10.06 30.21 6.19
N LYS A 404 -10.87 30.27 5.12
CA LYS A 404 -10.50 30.94 3.87
C LYS A 404 -10.77 32.44 3.94
N LEU A 405 -9.78 33.23 3.53
CA LEU A 405 -9.88 34.69 3.35
C LEU A 405 -9.73 35.04 1.86
N LEU A 406 -10.58 35.93 1.36
CA LEU A 406 -10.40 36.60 0.09
C LEU A 406 -9.91 38.03 0.34
N LYS A 407 -8.67 38.34 -0.10
CA LYS A 407 -8.06 39.69 -0.02
C LYS A 407 -8.33 40.45 -1.32
N GLU A 408 -8.96 41.64 -1.17
CA GLU A 408 -9.22 42.59 -2.27
C GLU A 408 -8.16 43.66 -2.44
#